data_3fac95096d852568c37cc6fa3c21ba0b
#
_entry.id   3fac95096d852568c37cc6fa3c21ba0b
#
_cell.length_a   1.000
_cell.length_b   1.000
_cell.length_c   1.000
_cell.angle_alpha   90.00
_cell.angle_beta   90.00
_cell.angle_gamma   90.00
#
_symmetry.space_group_name_H-M   'P 1'
#
loop_
_entity.id
_entity.type
_entity.pdbx_description
1 polymer ?
#
loop_
_entity_poly.entity_id
_entity_poly.type
_entity_poly.pdbx_seq_one_letter_code
_entity_poly.pdbx_strand_id
1 'polypeptide(L)'
;IMGIIGLGWQAFTSKRGIEQFWVVFFLFFMTGIAIVIYLNQTPGQPRERDYAFAGSFYAYAIWVGMGVAGLWRLFCAALRDKKAPRSEAYEEPAPAMARKSMTAAVIAAVIGLIVPLQVVSQTWDDHDRSDRYAARDFGMNYLNSLDKNAIIFTYGDNDTFPLWYAQEVEGVRTDVKVVNTSYLTTDWYINQIRRPSYDSPGIALQATPSDYAYGELGFAYIIPQLAASDTVPALQAVKEIYSPEAKNNEFGVTMMRHPVSYIPTDLAQLQKAGILSPADLKNPLFMPLQAIPLDFASNPSTRNGLYLNNIMALDMIATSAANGWNRPIYYAMTVPERVYMGLTPFMRSTGLALEVTPLMSRVKGMAPVNTDKAYRNVTEKFRWGGLDKVTAPGQIYLDETVRRMVTTHRSAMLDLATALANEGQLADSIA
;
A
#
# COMPACT_ATOMS: atom_id res chain seq x y z
N ILE A 1 8.36 17.75 31.42
CA ILE A 1 9.08 18.27 32.56
C ILE A 1 10.41 17.56 32.71
N MET A 2 10.50 16.23 32.83
CA MET A 2 11.76 15.47 33.02
C MET A 2 12.80 15.80 31.94
N GLY A 3 12.41 15.82 30.68
CA GLY A 3 13.30 16.17 29.57
C GLY A 3 13.90 17.59 29.68
N ILE A 4 13.09 18.55 30.14
CA ILE A 4 13.55 19.94 30.36
C ILE A 4 14.58 20.00 31.51
N ILE A 5 14.35 19.27 32.61
CA ILE A 5 15.28 19.15 33.73
C ILE A 5 16.59 18.53 33.24
N GLY A 6 16.51 17.45 32.43
CA GLY A 6 17.70 16.78 31.87
C GLY A 6 18.48 17.63 30.90
N LEU A 7 17.78 18.37 30.03
CA LEU A 7 18.38 19.34 29.11
C LEU A 7 19.15 20.42 29.89
N GLY A 8 18.49 21.06 30.88
CA GLY A 8 19.13 22.05 31.71
C GLY A 8 20.31 21.48 32.52
N TRP A 9 20.15 20.31 33.10
CA TRP A 9 21.23 19.62 33.81
C TRP A 9 22.43 19.36 32.90
N GLN A 10 22.23 18.83 31.73
CA GLN A 10 23.32 18.56 30.77
C GLN A 10 24.03 19.85 30.33
N ALA A 11 23.25 20.90 29.99
CA ALA A 11 23.80 22.17 29.50
C ALA A 11 24.61 22.92 30.53
N PHE A 12 24.27 22.84 31.84
CA PHE A 12 24.85 23.73 32.87
C PHE A 12 25.74 23.01 33.89
N THR A 13 25.97 21.70 33.78
CA THR A 13 26.73 20.96 34.80
C THR A 13 28.24 21.06 34.65
N SER A 14 28.77 21.03 33.44
CA SER A 14 30.24 21.05 33.19
C SER A 14 30.57 21.41 31.73
N LYS A 15 31.86 21.68 31.44
CA LYS A 15 32.30 21.86 30.03
C LYS A 15 32.02 20.64 29.15
N ARG A 16 32.24 19.43 29.65
CA ARG A 16 31.88 18.20 28.94
C ARG A 16 30.38 18.05 28.79
N GLY A 17 29.62 18.50 29.77
CA GLY A 17 28.14 18.49 29.73
C GLY A 17 27.61 19.32 28.57
N ILE A 18 28.16 20.54 28.34
CA ILE A 18 27.72 21.39 27.24
C ILE A 18 28.12 20.84 25.87
N GLU A 19 29.29 20.19 25.76
CA GLU A 19 29.70 19.51 24.52
C GLU A 19 28.73 18.37 24.17
N GLN A 20 28.38 17.52 25.15
CA GLN A 20 27.43 16.44 24.97
C GLN A 20 26.01 16.96 24.75
N PHE A 21 25.63 18.08 25.36
CA PHE A 21 24.35 18.74 25.09
C PHE A 21 24.22 19.10 23.62
N TRP A 22 25.24 19.70 23.01
CA TRP A 22 25.19 20.03 21.59
C TRP A 22 25.05 18.79 20.68
N VAL A 23 25.67 17.67 21.03
CA VAL A 23 25.53 16.41 20.30
C VAL A 23 24.08 15.94 20.34
N VAL A 24 23.48 15.87 21.53
CA VAL A 24 22.08 15.45 21.68
C VAL A 24 21.11 16.45 21.05
N PHE A 25 21.41 17.76 21.19
CA PHE A 25 20.60 18.81 20.59
C PHE A 25 20.60 18.72 19.06
N PHE A 26 21.75 18.56 18.42
CA PHE A 26 21.80 18.40 16.97
C PHE A 26 21.18 17.08 16.53
N LEU A 27 21.33 16.01 17.28
CA LEU A 27 20.61 14.76 17.01
C LEU A 27 19.10 15.00 17.03
N PHE A 28 18.58 15.62 18.08
CA PHE A 28 17.15 15.95 18.19
C PHE A 28 16.69 16.89 17.07
N PHE A 29 17.42 17.98 16.81
CA PHE A 29 17.05 18.97 15.81
C PHE A 29 17.09 18.41 14.38
N MET A 30 18.19 17.74 14.02
CA MET A 30 18.40 17.24 12.65
C MET A 30 17.49 16.06 12.31
N THR A 31 17.21 15.16 13.27
CA THR A 31 16.31 14.03 13.05
C THR A 31 14.84 14.35 13.30
N GLY A 32 14.51 15.53 13.79
CA GLY A 32 13.17 16.02 14.08
C GLY A 32 12.80 17.23 13.24
N ILE A 33 13.03 18.42 13.77
CA ILE A 33 12.58 19.69 13.18
C ILE A 33 13.12 19.86 11.75
N ALA A 34 14.40 19.57 11.51
CA ALA A 34 14.98 19.67 10.18
C ALA A 34 14.33 18.70 9.18
N ILE A 35 14.00 17.47 9.61
CA ILE A 35 13.26 16.51 8.78
C ILE A 35 11.85 17.00 8.47
N VAL A 36 11.13 17.55 9.44
CA VAL A 36 9.78 18.11 9.23
C VAL A 36 9.82 19.23 8.18
N ILE A 37 10.79 20.15 8.30
CA ILE A 37 10.96 21.24 7.34
C ILE A 37 11.36 20.70 5.95
N TYR A 38 12.28 19.74 5.89
CA TYR A 38 12.75 19.15 4.64
C TYR A 38 11.65 18.39 3.90
N LEU A 39 10.87 17.57 4.59
CA LEU A 39 9.79 16.79 4.00
C LEU A 39 8.65 17.67 3.51
N ASN A 40 8.41 18.83 4.13
CA ASN A 40 7.34 19.78 3.77
C ASN A 40 6.04 19.07 3.37
N GLN A 41 5.54 18.19 4.23
CA GLN A 41 4.42 17.30 3.90
C GLN A 41 3.16 18.10 3.59
N THR A 42 2.58 17.81 2.42
CA THR A 42 1.29 18.40 2.03
C THR A 42 0.15 17.72 2.80
N PRO A 43 -0.89 18.46 3.22
CA PRO A 43 -2.09 17.87 3.81
C PRO A 43 -2.77 16.86 2.87
N GLY A 44 -3.40 15.85 3.42
CA GLY A 44 -4.16 14.86 2.64
C GLY A 44 -3.34 13.70 2.08
N GLN A 45 -2.14 13.45 2.61
CA GLN A 45 -1.38 12.26 2.25
C GLN A 45 -2.07 10.96 2.74
N PRO A 46 -1.82 9.82 2.06
CA PRO A 46 -2.48 8.55 2.38
C PRO A 46 -2.20 8.05 3.81
N ARG A 47 -1.07 8.45 4.41
CA ARG A 47 -0.70 8.10 5.78
C ARG A 47 0.21 9.17 6.41
N GLU A 48 0.19 9.26 7.72
CA GLU A 48 1.15 10.02 8.51
C GLU A 48 2.56 9.42 8.39
N ARG A 49 3.58 10.29 8.47
CA ARG A 49 5.00 9.90 8.32
C ARG A 49 5.84 10.21 9.55
N ASP A 50 5.25 10.15 10.72
CA ASP A 50 5.90 10.39 12.02
C ASP A 50 7.11 9.47 12.25
N TYR A 51 7.14 8.30 11.65
CA TYR A 51 8.32 7.44 11.67
C TYR A 51 9.58 8.13 11.09
N ALA A 52 9.43 9.11 10.22
CA ALA A 52 10.55 9.83 9.60
C ALA A 52 11.32 10.68 10.64
N PHE A 53 10.66 11.11 11.72
CA PHE A 53 11.29 11.90 12.81
C PHE A 53 11.30 11.16 14.15
N ALA A 54 11.12 9.84 14.15
CA ALA A 54 11.19 9.01 15.36
C ALA A 54 12.54 9.12 16.08
N GLY A 55 13.64 9.39 15.35
CA GLY A 55 14.96 9.62 15.92
C GLY A 55 15.01 10.80 16.91
N SER A 56 14.16 11.83 16.71
CA SER A 56 14.08 12.95 17.63
C SER A 56 13.46 12.56 18.99
N PHE A 57 12.48 11.67 19.01
CA PHE A 57 11.90 11.16 20.26
C PHE A 57 12.93 10.34 21.03
N TYR A 58 13.75 9.55 20.34
CA TYR A 58 14.85 8.84 20.95
C TYR A 58 15.89 9.81 21.58
N ALA A 59 16.27 10.85 20.85
CA ALA A 59 17.15 11.89 21.35
C ALA A 59 16.55 12.61 22.57
N TYR A 60 15.27 12.94 22.55
CA TYR A 60 14.57 13.53 23.67
C TYR A 60 14.51 12.60 24.91
N ALA A 61 14.37 11.30 24.69
CA ALA A 61 14.38 10.30 25.77
C ALA A 61 15.73 10.29 26.54
N ILE A 62 16.84 10.64 25.89
CA ILE A 62 18.14 10.81 26.57
C ILE A 62 18.02 11.91 27.63
N TRP A 63 17.42 13.06 27.29
CA TRP A 63 17.20 14.14 28.25
C TRP A 63 16.21 13.75 29.36
N VAL A 64 15.20 12.94 29.06
CA VAL A 64 14.30 12.40 30.10
C VAL A 64 15.08 11.55 31.09
N GLY A 65 15.96 10.66 30.64
CA GLY A 65 16.84 9.88 31.49
C GLY A 65 17.81 10.74 32.30
N MET A 66 18.43 11.74 31.67
CA MET A 66 19.29 12.69 32.36
C MET A 66 18.57 13.56 33.38
N GLY A 67 17.24 13.76 33.21
CA GLY A 67 16.39 14.42 34.20
C GLY A 67 16.37 13.72 35.55
N VAL A 68 16.49 12.39 35.57
CA VAL A 68 16.59 11.62 36.83
C VAL A 68 17.90 11.97 37.54
N ALA A 69 19.02 12.07 36.82
CA ALA A 69 20.30 12.50 37.41
C ALA A 69 20.24 13.93 37.90
N GLY A 70 19.58 14.83 37.17
CA GLY A 70 19.32 16.21 37.58
C GLY A 70 18.52 16.28 38.87
N LEU A 71 17.41 15.52 38.99
CA LEU A 71 16.62 15.44 40.23
C LEU A 71 17.40 14.85 41.39
N TRP A 72 18.16 13.79 41.16
CA TRP A 72 19.02 13.23 42.21
C TRP A 72 19.96 14.30 42.77
N ARG A 73 20.65 15.05 41.93
CA ARG A 73 21.52 16.14 42.37
C ARG A 73 20.78 17.24 43.13
N LEU A 74 19.58 17.61 42.68
CA LEU A 74 18.74 18.60 43.33
C LEU A 74 18.29 18.12 44.69
N PHE A 75 17.90 16.87 44.83
CA PHE A 75 17.52 16.30 46.14
C PHE A 75 18.75 16.14 47.05
N CYS A 76 19.90 15.76 46.55
CA CYS A 76 21.14 15.76 47.33
C CYS A 76 21.45 17.16 47.87
N ALA A 77 21.28 18.20 47.07
CA ALA A 77 21.47 19.59 47.51
C ALA A 77 20.45 20.01 48.55
N ALA A 78 19.18 19.62 48.39
CA ALA A 78 18.11 19.93 49.37
C ALA A 78 18.25 19.20 50.71
N LEU A 79 18.76 17.97 50.69
CA LEU A 79 18.98 17.15 51.90
C LEU A 79 20.33 17.43 52.57
N ARG A 80 21.14 18.32 52.04
CA ARG A 80 22.46 18.68 52.58
C ARG A 80 22.26 19.55 53.81
N ASP A 81 23.00 19.26 54.88
CA ASP A 81 23.00 20.11 56.08
C ASP A 81 23.66 21.46 55.75
N LYS A 82 22.95 22.56 56.05
CA LYS A 82 23.42 23.94 55.78
C LYS A 82 24.70 24.29 56.54
N LYS A 83 25.09 23.54 57.57
CA LYS A 83 26.29 23.72 58.39
C LYS A 83 27.49 22.89 57.97
N ALA A 84 27.34 21.99 56.94
CA ALA A 84 28.46 21.18 56.49
C ALA A 84 29.44 22.01 55.68
N PRO A 85 30.78 21.98 55.97
CA PRO A 85 31.77 22.72 55.19
C PRO A 85 31.75 22.29 53.73
N ARG A 86 31.99 23.24 52.82
CA ARG A 86 32.16 22.99 51.36
C ARG A 86 33.57 22.41 51.20
N SER A 87 33.72 21.11 51.27
CA SER A 87 34.96 20.42 50.87
C SER A 87 35.07 20.39 49.34
N GLU A 88 36.09 20.98 48.82
CA GLU A 88 36.45 20.91 47.37
C GLU A 88 37.29 19.64 47.05
N ALA A 89 37.66 18.86 48.04
CA ALA A 89 38.41 17.63 47.89
C ALA A 89 37.48 16.41 47.77
N TYR A 90 37.88 15.47 46.95
CA TYR A 90 37.24 14.17 46.72
C TYR A 90 37.47 13.28 47.97
N GLU A 91 36.83 13.58 49.09
CA GLU A 91 36.83 12.71 50.27
C GLU A 91 35.61 11.77 50.20
N GLU A 92 35.81 10.50 50.54
CA GLU A 92 34.73 9.53 50.64
C GLU A 92 33.63 10.10 51.53
N PRO A 93 32.35 10.07 51.05
CA PRO A 93 31.27 10.68 51.80
C PRO A 93 31.07 9.95 53.13
N ALA A 94 30.94 10.69 54.24
CA ALA A 94 30.63 10.12 55.52
C ALA A 94 29.34 9.23 55.46
N PRO A 95 29.22 8.14 56.23
CA PRO A 95 28.10 7.19 56.12
C PRO A 95 26.70 7.82 56.15
N ALA A 96 26.53 8.91 56.89
CA ALA A 96 25.27 9.67 56.92
C ALA A 96 24.97 10.41 55.62
N MET A 97 26.02 10.89 54.93
CA MET A 97 25.93 11.57 53.64
C MET A 97 25.67 10.56 52.51
N ALA A 98 26.26 9.36 52.60
CA ALA A 98 25.97 8.25 51.70
C ALA A 98 24.51 7.79 51.81
N ARG A 99 23.93 7.70 53.01
CA ARG A 99 22.50 7.39 53.22
C ARG A 99 21.58 8.46 52.60
N LYS A 100 21.87 9.75 52.82
CA LYS A 100 21.07 10.86 52.26
C LYS A 100 21.14 10.86 50.75
N SER A 101 22.31 10.58 50.18
CA SER A 101 22.50 10.43 48.73
C SER A 101 21.73 9.24 48.14
N MET A 102 21.74 8.11 48.86
CA MET A 102 20.98 6.91 48.45
C MET A 102 19.46 7.18 48.49
N THR A 103 18.96 7.84 49.56
CA THR A 103 17.55 8.23 49.67
C THR A 103 17.17 9.18 48.53
N ALA A 104 17.98 10.17 48.21
CA ALA A 104 17.77 11.07 47.06
C ALA A 104 17.72 10.31 45.73
N ALA A 105 18.61 9.31 45.53
CA ALA A 105 18.64 8.49 44.35
C ALA A 105 17.38 7.63 44.17
N VAL A 106 16.92 7.01 45.26
CA VAL A 106 15.67 6.22 45.25
C VAL A 106 14.47 7.08 44.90
N ILE A 107 14.34 8.27 45.54
CA ILE A 107 13.23 9.21 45.26
C ILE A 107 13.27 9.65 43.80
N ALA A 108 14.44 10.04 43.29
CA ALA A 108 14.59 10.45 41.90
C ALA A 108 14.27 9.30 40.93
N ALA A 109 14.69 8.06 41.22
CA ALA A 109 14.38 6.89 40.43
C ALA A 109 12.88 6.56 40.39
N VAL A 110 12.21 6.62 41.55
CA VAL A 110 10.75 6.42 41.64
C VAL A 110 9.99 7.46 40.83
N ILE A 111 10.37 8.74 40.92
CA ILE A 111 9.78 9.80 40.09
C ILE A 111 10.09 9.55 38.61
N GLY A 112 11.31 9.13 38.28
CA GLY A 112 11.69 8.79 36.90
C GLY A 112 10.88 7.66 36.30
N LEU A 113 10.56 6.63 37.10
CA LEU A 113 9.74 5.49 36.65
C LEU A 113 8.28 5.87 36.35
N ILE A 114 7.79 7.00 36.86
CA ILE A 114 6.43 7.48 36.54
C ILE A 114 6.32 7.73 35.02
N VAL A 115 7.38 8.20 34.36
CA VAL A 115 7.35 8.51 32.92
C VAL A 115 7.06 7.26 32.08
N PRO A 116 7.86 6.17 32.14
CA PRO A 116 7.56 4.97 31.36
C PRO A 116 6.24 4.30 31.77
N LEU A 117 5.87 4.34 33.04
CA LEU A 117 4.59 3.81 33.52
C LEU A 117 3.41 4.57 32.93
N GLN A 118 3.50 5.91 32.88
CA GLN A 118 2.48 6.75 32.25
C GLN A 118 2.38 6.45 30.75
N VAL A 119 3.51 6.32 30.03
CA VAL A 119 3.51 5.98 28.61
C VAL A 119 2.83 4.64 28.39
N VAL A 120 3.23 3.60 29.16
CA VAL A 120 2.60 2.27 29.06
C VAL A 120 1.10 2.33 29.32
N SER A 121 0.66 3.03 30.38
CA SER A 121 -0.76 3.11 30.73
C SER A 121 -1.63 3.84 29.70
N GLN A 122 -1.04 4.75 28.92
CA GLN A 122 -1.77 5.56 27.93
C GLN A 122 -1.72 5.01 26.53
N THR A 123 -0.71 4.16 26.22
CA THR A 123 -0.47 3.72 24.84
C THR A 123 -0.49 2.20 24.67
N TRP A 124 -0.83 1.46 25.73
CA TRP A 124 -0.83 0.00 25.68
C TRP A 124 -1.80 -0.55 24.64
N ASP A 125 -3.02 -0.06 24.64
CA ASP A 125 -4.08 -0.43 23.70
C ASP A 125 -3.75 -0.04 22.27
N ASP A 126 -3.13 1.12 22.04
CA ASP A 126 -2.66 1.55 20.72
C ASP A 126 -1.55 0.63 20.15
N HIS A 127 -0.76 0.01 21.01
CA HIS A 127 0.36 -0.87 20.63
C HIS A 127 0.02 -2.35 20.75
N ASP A 128 -1.11 -2.71 21.33
CA ASP A 128 -1.58 -4.09 21.35
C ASP A 128 -1.95 -4.51 19.93
N ARG A 129 -1.30 -5.57 19.46
CA ARG A 129 -1.52 -6.17 18.15
C ARG A 129 -2.21 -7.54 18.25
N SER A 130 -2.65 -7.92 19.46
CA SER A 130 -3.41 -9.14 19.70
C SER A 130 -4.68 -9.14 18.85
N ASP A 131 -5.00 -10.27 18.27
CA ASP A 131 -6.21 -10.49 17.46
C ASP A 131 -6.42 -9.54 16.26
N ARG A 132 -5.38 -8.83 15.83
CA ARG A 132 -5.43 -7.90 14.69
C ARG A 132 -5.07 -8.59 13.38
N TYR A 133 -6.02 -9.32 12.83
CA TYR A 133 -5.85 -10.07 11.58
C TYR A 133 -6.43 -9.35 10.34
N ALA A 134 -6.90 -8.12 10.47
CA ALA A 134 -7.59 -7.41 9.40
C ALA A 134 -6.75 -7.27 8.12
N ALA A 135 -5.46 -6.92 8.22
CA ALA A 135 -4.59 -6.79 7.05
C ALA A 135 -4.31 -8.13 6.36
N ARG A 136 -4.10 -9.21 7.15
CA ARG A 136 -3.95 -10.58 6.64
C ARG A 136 -5.19 -11.00 5.87
N ASP A 137 -6.36 -10.86 6.50
CA ASP A 137 -7.63 -11.32 5.94
C ASP A 137 -8.05 -10.45 4.75
N PHE A 138 -7.70 -9.16 4.74
CA PHE A 138 -7.84 -8.29 3.57
C PHE A 138 -7.06 -8.85 2.35
N GLY A 139 -5.80 -9.22 2.53
CA GLY A 139 -5.00 -9.85 1.47
C GLY A 139 -5.59 -11.16 1.00
N MET A 140 -6.03 -12.02 1.94
CA MET A 140 -6.69 -13.30 1.61
C MET A 140 -8.01 -13.08 0.84
N ASN A 141 -8.82 -12.09 1.24
CA ASN A 141 -10.09 -11.80 0.58
C ASN A 141 -9.88 -11.30 -0.86
N TYR A 142 -8.84 -10.49 -1.11
CA TYR A 142 -8.46 -10.13 -2.48
C TYR A 142 -8.16 -11.37 -3.31
N LEU A 143 -7.23 -12.20 -2.85
CA LEU A 143 -6.80 -13.40 -3.58
C LEU A 143 -7.97 -14.38 -3.80
N ASN A 144 -8.86 -14.52 -2.81
CA ASN A 144 -10.04 -15.38 -2.90
C ASN A 144 -11.15 -14.82 -3.81
N SER A 145 -11.09 -13.54 -4.16
CA SER A 145 -12.00 -12.92 -5.13
C SER A 145 -11.67 -13.28 -6.59
N LEU A 146 -10.54 -13.94 -6.82
CA LEU A 146 -10.00 -14.18 -8.16
C LEU A 146 -10.24 -15.60 -8.65
N ASP A 147 -10.31 -15.74 -9.96
CA ASP A 147 -10.31 -17.05 -10.63
C ASP A 147 -8.91 -17.71 -10.55
N LYS A 148 -8.86 -19.00 -10.88
CA LYS A 148 -7.59 -19.75 -10.87
C LYS A 148 -6.60 -19.20 -11.89
N ASN A 149 -5.31 -19.18 -11.51
CA ASN A 149 -4.20 -18.69 -12.33
C ASN A 149 -4.31 -17.23 -12.77
N ALA A 150 -5.11 -16.40 -12.08
CA ALA A 150 -5.31 -15.01 -12.43
C ALA A 150 -4.04 -14.17 -12.31
N ILE A 151 -4.02 -13.05 -13.04
CA ILE A 151 -3.11 -11.93 -12.83
C ILE A 151 -3.92 -10.82 -12.16
N ILE A 152 -3.47 -10.32 -11.02
CA ILE A 152 -4.04 -9.14 -10.38
C ILE A 152 -3.07 -7.98 -10.40
N PHE A 153 -3.50 -6.87 -10.99
CA PHE A 153 -2.78 -5.60 -10.92
C PHE A 153 -3.11 -4.87 -9.63
N THR A 154 -2.09 -4.47 -8.90
CA THR A 154 -2.16 -3.67 -7.67
C THR A 154 -1.41 -2.36 -7.85
N TYR A 155 -1.62 -1.39 -6.94
CA TYR A 155 -0.98 -0.08 -7.01
C TYR A 155 -0.48 0.37 -5.64
N GLY A 156 0.85 0.41 -5.47
CA GLY A 156 1.48 0.80 -4.21
C GLY A 156 1.54 -0.32 -3.16
N ASP A 157 2.07 0.03 -2.00
CA ASP A 157 2.44 -0.91 -0.94
C ASP A 157 1.22 -1.50 -0.22
N ASN A 158 0.24 -0.65 0.08
CA ASN A 158 -0.92 -1.03 0.91
C ASN A 158 -1.81 -2.10 0.25
N ASP A 159 -1.84 -2.11 -1.08
CA ASP A 159 -2.59 -3.12 -1.84
C ASP A 159 -1.77 -4.40 -2.04
N THR A 160 -0.44 -4.26 -2.21
CA THR A 160 0.42 -5.34 -2.65
C THR A 160 0.93 -6.19 -1.49
N PHE A 161 1.42 -5.56 -0.42
CA PHE A 161 2.10 -6.29 0.66
C PHE A 161 1.19 -7.23 1.44
N PRO A 162 -0.08 -6.92 1.72
CA PRO A 162 -0.99 -7.90 2.32
C PRO A 162 -1.21 -9.13 1.44
N LEU A 163 -1.22 -8.98 0.11
CA LEU A 163 -1.37 -10.09 -0.82
C LEU A 163 -0.09 -10.96 -0.84
N TRP A 164 1.07 -10.31 -0.91
CA TRP A 164 2.34 -11.04 -0.81
C TRP A 164 2.48 -11.77 0.52
N TYR A 165 2.12 -11.13 1.64
CA TYR A 165 2.11 -11.82 2.93
C TYR A 165 1.21 -13.07 2.91
N ALA A 166 -0.01 -12.94 2.34
CA ALA A 166 -0.93 -14.06 2.26
C ALA A 166 -0.38 -15.20 1.38
N GLN A 167 0.39 -14.90 0.33
CA GLN A 167 1.02 -15.91 -0.53
C GLN A 167 2.28 -16.52 0.11
N GLU A 168 3.21 -15.66 0.58
CA GLU A 168 4.53 -16.08 1.03
C GLU A 168 4.52 -16.74 2.42
N VAL A 169 3.66 -16.28 3.32
CA VAL A 169 3.61 -16.73 4.73
C VAL A 169 2.48 -17.72 4.96
N GLU A 170 1.28 -17.42 4.41
CA GLU A 170 0.09 -18.23 4.66
C GLU A 170 -0.16 -19.27 3.55
N GLY A 171 0.58 -19.24 2.45
CA GLY A 171 0.44 -20.17 1.32
C GLY A 171 -0.89 -20.08 0.58
N VAL A 172 -1.57 -18.92 0.63
CA VAL A 172 -2.90 -18.73 0.06
C VAL A 172 -2.82 -18.31 -1.38
N ARG A 173 -3.49 -19.05 -2.28
CA ARG A 173 -3.63 -18.73 -3.71
C ARG A 173 -2.29 -18.42 -4.39
N THR A 174 -1.32 -19.29 -4.19
CA THR A 174 0.01 -19.26 -4.81
C THR A 174 -0.02 -19.45 -6.34
N ASP A 175 -1.19 -19.82 -6.87
CA ASP A 175 -1.49 -19.86 -8.31
C ASP A 175 -1.66 -18.47 -8.95
N VAL A 176 -1.98 -17.45 -8.15
CA VAL A 176 -2.22 -16.08 -8.62
C VAL A 176 -0.91 -15.32 -8.75
N LYS A 177 -0.78 -14.50 -9.82
CA LYS A 177 0.35 -13.56 -9.96
C LYS A 177 -0.07 -12.17 -9.52
N VAL A 178 0.50 -11.70 -8.44
CA VAL A 178 0.32 -10.32 -7.98
C VAL A 178 1.33 -9.42 -8.68
N VAL A 179 0.83 -8.41 -9.39
CA VAL A 179 1.64 -7.49 -10.20
C VAL A 179 1.45 -6.05 -9.72
N ASN A 180 2.45 -5.50 -9.05
CA ASN A 180 2.45 -4.10 -8.64
C ASN A 180 2.78 -3.21 -9.83
N THR A 181 1.80 -2.43 -10.29
CA THR A 181 1.95 -1.54 -11.46
C THR A 181 2.95 -0.41 -11.24
N SER A 182 3.21 -0.01 -10.00
CA SER A 182 4.24 1.00 -9.71
C SER A 182 5.65 0.46 -9.96
N TYR A 183 5.89 -0.84 -9.73
CA TYR A 183 7.19 -1.47 -9.95
C TYR A 183 7.41 -1.88 -11.42
N LEU A 184 6.37 -1.93 -12.25
CA LEU A 184 6.50 -2.19 -13.69
C LEU A 184 7.26 -1.09 -14.46
N THR A 185 7.73 -0.06 -13.79
CA THR A 185 8.65 0.94 -14.33
C THR A 185 10.12 0.51 -14.22
N THR A 186 10.40 -0.66 -13.62
CA THR A 186 11.76 -1.14 -13.34
C THR A 186 12.02 -2.49 -14.00
N ASP A 187 13.18 -2.61 -14.63
CA ASP A 187 13.62 -3.81 -15.34
C ASP A 187 13.74 -5.05 -14.44
N TRP A 188 14.28 -4.87 -13.22
CA TRP A 188 14.43 -5.96 -12.27
C TRP A 188 13.09 -6.61 -11.91
N TYR A 189 12.03 -5.78 -11.72
CA TYR A 189 10.72 -6.31 -11.36
C TYR A 189 10.03 -6.99 -12.54
N ILE A 190 10.12 -6.41 -13.74
CA ILE A 190 9.62 -7.05 -14.97
C ILE A 190 10.30 -8.41 -15.18
N ASN A 191 11.62 -8.49 -14.99
CA ASN A 191 12.35 -9.75 -15.07
C ASN A 191 11.91 -10.75 -13.99
N GLN A 192 11.57 -10.28 -12.78
CA GLN A 192 11.09 -11.13 -11.68
C GLN A 192 9.74 -11.76 -12.01
N ILE A 193 8.75 -10.99 -12.47
CA ILE A 193 7.41 -11.50 -12.75
C ILE A 193 7.36 -12.47 -13.94
N ARG A 194 8.32 -12.41 -14.85
CA ARG A 194 8.48 -13.36 -15.97
C ARG A 194 8.84 -14.77 -15.49
N ARG A 195 9.34 -14.91 -14.28
CA ARG A 195 9.71 -16.22 -13.73
C ARG A 195 8.51 -16.88 -13.03
N PRO A 196 8.42 -18.22 -13.11
CA PRO A 196 7.46 -18.93 -12.28
C PRO A 196 7.70 -18.64 -10.78
N SER A 197 6.63 -18.63 -9.99
CA SER A 197 6.71 -18.54 -8.54
C SER A 197 5.63 -19.43 -7.94
N TYR A 198 6.01 -20.38 -7.10
CA TYR A 198 5.10 -21.40 -6.54
C TYR A 198 4.29 -22.10 -7.65
N ASP A 199 2.95 -22.09 -7.54
CA ASP A 199 2.04 -22.70 -8.52
C ASP A 199 1.73 -21.76 -9.70
N SER A 200 2.17 -20.49 -9.63
CA SER A 200 1.92 -19.51 -10.69
C SER A 200 2.99 -19.59 -11.77
N PRO A 201 2.62 -19.82 -13.03
CA PRO A 201 3.55 -19.74 -14.14
C PRO A 201 4.09 -18.31 -14.29
N GLY A 202 5.25 -18.17 -14.91
CA GLY A 202 5.80 -16.89 -15.27
C GLY A 202 4.88 -16.13 -16.24
N ILE A 203 4.93 -14.81 -16.20
CA ILE A 203 4.16 -13.97 -17.13
C ILE A 203 4.86 -13.97 -18.51
N ALA A 204 4.12 -14.35 -19.54
CA ALA A 204 4.53 -14.21 -20.91
C ALA A 204 4.36 -12.76 -21.37
N LEU A 205 5.40 -12.18 -21.94
CA LEU A 205 5.41 -10.84 -22.54
C LEU A 205 5.96 -10.92 -23.96
N GLN A 206 5.51 -10.02 -24.82
CA GLN A 206 6.12 -9.81 -26.15
C GLN A 206 7.44 -9.05 -26.01
N ALA A 207 7.54 -8.16 -25.02
CA ALA A 207 8.78 -7.45 -24.70
C ALA A 207 9.93 -8.40 -24.37
N THR A 208 11.12 -8.12 -24.88
CA THR A 208 12.38 -8.76 -24.49
C THR A 208 13.07 -7.93 -23.39
N PRO A 209 14.02 -8.49 -22.63
CA PRO A 209 14.76 -7.72 -21.61
C PRO A 209 15.47 -6.48 -22.16
N SER A 210 15.85 -6.47 -23.45
CA SER A 210 16.45 -5.28 -24.09
C SER A 210 15.45 -4.15 -24.31
N ASP A 211 14.15 -4.45 -24.46
CA ASP A 211 13.14 -3.43 -24.76
C ASP A 211 12.82 -2.55 -23.55
N TYR A 212 12.91 -3.09 -22.35
CA TYR A 212 12.63 -2.38 -21.09
C TYR A 212 13.86 -2.21 -20.20
N ALA A 213 15.05 -2.41 -20.73
CA ALA A 213 16.28 -2.11 -20.02
C ALA A 213 16.31 -0.63 -19.58
N TYR A 214 17.01 -0.36 -18.48
CA TYR A 214 17.11 1.00 -17.96
C TYR A 214 17.54 2.00 -19.06
N GLY A 215 16.72 3.02 -19.27
CA GLY A 215 16.97 4.07 -20.26
C GLY A 215 16.44 3.80 -21.68
N GLU A 216 15.90 2.59 -21.97
CA GLU A 216 15.40 2.26 -23.31
C GLU A 216 13.95 2.70 -23.54
N LEU A 217 13.00 2.16 -22.82
CA LEU A 217 11.58 2.46 -22.99
C LEU A 217 11.00 2.99 -21.68
N GLY A 218 10.86 4.31 -21.54
CA GLY A 218 10.17 4.95 -20.42
C GLY A 218 8.75 5.35 -20.76
N PHE A 219 8.53 5.78 -22.00
CA PHE A 219 7.25 6.31 -22.49
C PHE A 219 7.11 6.14 -24.00
N ALA A 220 5.96 5.71 -24.47
CA ALA A 220 5.60 5.68 -25.89
C ALA A 220 4.61 6.80 -26.19
N TYR A 221 5.02 7.76 -27.02
CA TYR A 221 4.24 8.96 -27.33
C TYR A 221 3.15 8.66 -28.36
N ILE A 222 2.00 9.30 -28.19
CA ILE A 222 0.96 9.38 -29.22
C ILE A 222 1.06 10.77 -29.84
N ILE A 223 1.49 10.80 -31.12
CA ILE A 223 1.57 12.01 -31.93
C ILE A 223 0.46 11.94 -32.99
N PRO A 224 -0.65 12.69 -32.84
CA PRO A 224 -1.83 12.52 -33.70
C PRO A 224 -1.55 12.60 -35.19
N GLN A 225 -0.60 13.45 -35.62
CA GLN A 225 -0.23 13.64 -37.02
C GLN A 225 0.53 12.45 -37.64
N LEU A 226 1.12 11.61 -36.79
CA LEU A 226 1.93 10.44 -37.19
C LEU A 226 1.25 9.12 -36.82
N ALA A 227 0.11 9.19 -36.14
CA ALA A 227 -0.66 8.01 -35.77
C ALA A 227 -1.33 7.41 -37.01
N ALA A 228 -1.34 6.07 -37.08
CA ALA A 228 -2.10 5.35 -38.08
C ALA A 228 -3.60 5.49 -37.86
N SER A 229 -4.38 5.55 -38.93
CA SER A 229 -5.83 5.69 -38.90
C SER A 229 -6.58 4.37 -38.78
N ASP A 230 -5.92 3.28 -39.05
CA ASP A 230 -6.49 1.93 -38.95
C ASP A 230 -6.44 1.38 -37.53
N THR A 231 -7.34 0.44 -37.25
CA THR A 231 -7.45 -0.20 -35.94
C THR A 231 -6.88 -1.61 -36.02
N VAL A 232 -5.95 -1.93 -35.10
CA VAL A 232 -5.26 -3.22 -35.07
C VAL A 232 -5.52 -3.94 -33.74
N PRO A 233 -5.29 -5.27 -33.68
CA PRO A 233 -5.28 -5.98 -32.42
C PRO A 233 -4.27 -5.39 -31.43
N ALA A 234 -4.61 -5.29 -30.16
CA ALA A 234 -3.74 -4.73 -29.11
C ALA A 234 -2.37 -5.42 -29.05
N LEU A 235 -2.31 -6.74 -29.31
CA LEU A 235 -1.05 -7.48 -29.37
C LEU A 235 -0.13 -6.97 -30.49
N GLN A 236 -0.69 -6.60 -31.65
CA GLN A 236 0.07 -6.01 -32.73
C GLN A 236 0.56 -4.61 -32.34
N ALA A 237 -0.33 -3.76 -31.81
CA ALA A 237 0.05 -2.42 -31.36
C ALA A 237 1.21 -2.45 -30.35
N VAL A 238 1.18 -3.41 -29.41
CA VAL A 238 2.25 -3.61 -28.42
C VAL A 238 3.56 -4.06 -29.08
N LYS A 239 3.51 -5.04 -30.00
CA LYS A 239 4.71 -5.50 -30.72
C LYS A 239 5.38 -4.38 -31.52
N GLU A 240 4.57 -3.50 -32.09
CA GLU A 240 5.08 -2.35 -32.85
C GLU A 240 5.82 -1.35 -31.94
N ILE A 241 5.39 -1.16 -30.67
CA ILE A 241 6.11 -0.30 -29.70
C ILE A 241 7.55 -0.80 -29.46
N TYR A 242 7.76 -2.11 -29.48
CA TYR A 242 9.09 -2.71 -29.28
C TYR A 242 9.93 -2.79 -30.58
N SER A 243 9.32 -2.49 -31.70
CA SER A 243 10.03 -2.56 -32.99
C SER A 243 10.96 -1.36 -33.19
N PRO A 244 12.06 -1.51 -33.99
CA PRO A 244 12.92 -0.38 -34.33
C PRO A 244 12.18 0.76 -35.01
N GLU A 245 11.12 0.45 -35.76
CA GLU A 245 10.30 1.41 -36.51
C GLU A 245 9.46 2.32 -35.59
N ALA A 246 9.26 1.95 -34.32
CA ALA A 246 8.62 2.81 -33.35
C ALA A 246 9.50 3.98 -32.92
N LYS A 247 10.83 3.86 -33.06
CA LYS A 247 11.77 4.93 -32.73
C LYS A 247 11.72 6.01 -33.82
N ASN A 248 11.15 7.15 -33.49
CA ASN A 248 11.16 8.31 -34.40
C ASN A 248 12.49 9.05 -34.25
N ASN A 249 13.33 8.99 -35.30
CA ASN A 249 14.65 9.60 -35.29
C ASN A 249 14.62 11.13 -35.31
N GLU A 250 13.53 11.74 -35.80
CA GLU A 250 13.38 13.20 -35.83
C GLU A 250 13.16 13.78 -34.44
N PHE A 251 12.36 13.09 -33.62
CA PHE A 251 12.03 13.55 -32.26
C PHE A 251 12.82 12.81 -31.17
N GLY A 252 13.57 11.75 -31.53
CA GLY A 252 14.32 10.94 -30.54
C GLY A 252 13.45 10.21 -29.52
N VAL A 253 12.21 9.89 -29.87
CA VAL A 253 11.22 9.28 -28.96
C VAL A 253 10.64 7.98 -29.51
N THR A 254 10.18 7.10 -28.64
CA THR A 254 9.39 5.92 -29.03
C THR A 254 7.93 6.33 -29.23
N MET A 255 7.32 5.87 -30.32
CA MET A 255 5.94 6.20 -30.68
C MET A 255 5.01 5.01 -30.59
N MET A 256 3.79 5.24 -30.15
CA MET A 256 2.67 4.33 -30.35
C MET A 256 1.97 4.68 -31.67
N ARG A 257 2.18 3.88 -32.69
CA ARG A 257 1.66 4.14 -34.05
C ARG A 257 0.16 3.92 -34.17
N HIS A 258 -0.38 2.92 -33.44
CA HIS A 258 -1.80 2.57 -33.43
C HIS A 258 -2.42 2.88 -32.04
N PRO A 259 -2.78 4.12 -31.77
CA PRO A 259 -3.40 4.51 -30.48
C PRO A 259 -4.85 4.02 -30.34
N VAL A 260 -5.48 3.65 -31.46
CA VAL A 260 -6.78 2.97 -31.47
C VAL A 260 -6.55 1.50 -31.81
N SER A 261 -6.91 0.63 -30.87
CA SER A 261 -6.70 -0.80 -31.00
C SER A 261 -7.84 -1.58 -30.34
N TYR A 262 -7.81 -2.89 -30.39
CA TYR A 262 -8.82 -3.72 -29.73
C TYR A 262 -8.21 -5.03 -29.20
N ILE A 263 -8.80 -5.55 -28.12
CA ILE A 263 -8.50 -6.88 -27.62
C ILE A 263 -9.54 -7.84 -28.20
N PRO A 264 -9.16 -8.78 -29.08
CA PRO A 264 -10.11 -9.74 -29.64
C PRO A 264 -10.63 -10.66 -28.54
N THR A 265 -11.93 -10.99 -28.61
CA THR A 265 -12.58 -11.86 -27.63
C THR A 265 -13.33 -12.97 -28.36
N ASP A 266 -13.12 -14.21 -27.90
CA ASP A 266 -13.91 -15.36 -28.28
C ASP A 266 -14.78 -15.75 -27.06
N LEU A 267 -16.07 -15.48 -27.16
CA LEU A 267 -17.00 -15.74 -26.06
C LEU A 267 -17.06 -17.24 -25.70
N ALA A 268 -16.87 -18.13 -26.65
CA ALA A 268 -16.85 -19.57 -26.37
C ALA A 268 -15.58 -19.99 -25.62
N GLN A 269 -14.42 -19.41 -25.97
CA GLN A 269 -13.19 -19.62 -25.22
C GLN A 269 -13.27 -19.05 -23.81
N LEU A 270 -13.86 -17.88 -23.64
CA LEU A 270 -14.06 -17.26 -22.31
C LEU A 270 -15.00 -18.09 -21.41
N GLN A 271 -16.04 -18.70 -22.00
CA GLN A 271 -16.88 -19.66 -21.28
C GLN A 271 -16.10 -20.92 -20.88
N LYS A 272 -15.31 -21.48 -21.79
CA LYS A 272 -14.45 -22.64 -21.50
C LYS A 272 -13.38 -22.31 -20.43
N ALA A 273 -12.87 -21.12 -20.41
CA ALA A 273 -11.93 -20.64 -19.40
C ALA A 273 -12.61 -20.35 -18.04
N GLY A 274 -13.94 -20.36 -17.93
CA GLY A 274 -14.69 -20.07 -16.72
C GLY A 274 -14.78 -18.57 -16.37
N ILE A 275 -14.36 -17.70 -17.27
CA ILE A 275 -14.43 -16.23 -17.10
C ILE A 275 -15.87 -15.76 -17.28
N LEU A 276 -16.58 -16.31 -18.29
CA LEU A 276 -17.98 -16.05 -18.54
C LEU A 276 -18.83 -17.29 -18.26
N SER A 277 -19.93 -17.11 -17.55
CA SER A 277 -20.96 -18.14 -17.40
C SER A 277 -22.02 -18.02 -18.50
N PRO A 278 -22.81 -19.07 -18.77
CA PRO A 278 -23.97 -18.96 -19.63
C PRO A 278 -25.01 -17.92 -19.15
N ALA A 279 -25.08 -17.68 -17.84
CA ALA A 279 -25.94 -16.67 -17.24
C ALA A 279 -25.45 -15.25 -17.59
N ASP A 280 -24.15 -15.01 -17.59
CA ASP A 280 -23.56 -13.72 -17.97
C ASP A 280 -23.97 -13.28 -19.39
N LEU A 281 -23.98 -14.21 -20.34
CA LEU A 281 -24.34 -13.93 -21.73
C LEU A 281 -25.83 -13.68 -21.93
N LYS A 282 -26.67 -14.15 -21.01
CA LYS A 282 -28.13 -13.96 -21.02
C LYS A 282 -28.57 -12.78 -20.17
N ASN A 283 -27.70 -12.21 -19.35
CA ASN A 283 -28.04 -11.12 -18.45
C ASN A 283 -28.35 -9.84 -19.25
N PRO A 284 -29.60 -9.31 -19.18
CA PRO A 284 -30.02 -8.15 -19.96
C PRO A 284 -29.28 -6.85 -19.58
N LEU A 285 -28.62 -6.82 -18.43
CA LEU A 285 -27.84 -5.67 -17.96
C LEU A 285 -26.50 -5.52 -18.67
N PHE A 286 -26.06 -6.56 -19.38
CA PHE A 286 -24.79 -6.56 -20.08
C PHE A 286 -24.93 -6.76 -21.59
N MET A 287 -23.99 -6.21 -22.33
CA MET A 287 -23.81 -6.41 -23.76
C MET A 287 -22.50 -7.16 -24.00
N PRO A 288 -22.53 -8.43 -24.42
CA PRO A 288 -21.34 -9.16 -24.83
C PRO A 288 -20.73 -8.56 -26.10
N LEU A 289 -19.41 -8.40 -26.11
CA LEU A 289 -18.66 -7.86 -27.23
C LEU A 289 -17.71 -8.89 -27.83
N GLN A 290 -17.53 -8.85 -29.15
CA GLN A 290 -16.56 -9.67 -29.89
C GLN A 290 -15.13 -9.11 -29.81
N ALA A 291 -15.00 -7.87 -29.29
CA ALA A 291 -13.73 -7.23 -29.03
C ALA A 291 -13.89 -6.14 -27.96
N ILE A 292 -12.88 -5.98 -27.09
CA ILE A 292 -12.81 -4.83 -26.17
C ILE A 292 -12.09 -3.69 -26.89
N PRO A 293 -12.76 -2.58 -27.20
CA PRO A 293 -12.13 -1.44 -27.87
C PRO A 293 -11.21 -0.69 -26.90
N LEU A 294 -10.09 -0.22 -27.42
CA LEU A 294 -9.11 0.61 -26.71
C LEU A 294 -8.86 1.86 -27.54
N ASP A 295 -9.18 3.01 -27.01
CA ASP A 295 -8.89 4.31 -27.62
C ASP A 295 -8.04 5.14 -26.66
N PHE A 296 -6.73 5.02 -26.81
CA PHE A 296 -5.77 5.74 -25.99
C PHE A 296 -5.69 7.22 -26.38
N ALA A 297 -5.98 7.57 -27.61
CA ALA A 297 -5.90 8.95 -28.08
C ALA A 297 -7.03 9.84 -27.49
N SER A 298 -8.22 9.28 -27.30
CA SER A 298 -9.36 9.99 -26.72
C SER A 298 -9.40 9.92 -25.18
N ASN A 299 -8.68 9.00 -24.55
CA ASN A 299 -8.67 8.83 -23.11
C ASN A 299 -7.81 9.92 -22.45
N PRO A 300 -8.36 10.74 -21.51
CA PRO A 300 -7.61 11.81 -20.85
C PRO A 300 -6.31 11.35 -20.16
N SER A 301 -6.27 10.12 -19.67
CA SER A 301 -5.10 9.57 -18.94
C SER A 301 -3.99 9.08 -19.87
N THR A 302 -4.30 8.79 -21.14
CA THR A 302 -3.34 8.17 -22.09
C THR A 302 -3.17 8.93 -23.38
N ARG A 303 -3.90 10.02 -23.60
CA ARG A 303 -3.92 10.77 -24.88
C ARG A 303 -2.56 11.28 -25.36
N ASN A 304 -1.60 11.46 -24.46
CA ASN A 304 -0.25 11.88 -24.78
C ASN A 304 0.70 10.68 -25.00
N GLY A 305 0.29 9.48 -24.61
CA GLY A 305 1.09 8.26 -24.68
C GLY A 305 0.96 7.37 -23.45
N LEU A 306 1.71 6.29 -23.45
CA LEU A 306 1.73 5.27 -22.42
C LEU A 306 3.09 5.21 -21.72
N TYR A 307 3.10 5.22 -20.40
CA TYR A 307 4.29 4.92 -19.60
C TYR A 307 4.63 3.43 -19.67
N LEU A 308 5.87 3.06 -19.37
CA LEU A 308 6.34 1.68 -19.37
C LEU A 308 5.42 0.73 -18.59
N ASN A 309 4.96 1.12 -17.42
CA ASN A 309 4.03 0.30 -16.63
C ASN A 309 2.69 0.02 -17.35
N ASN A 310 2.16 1.01 -18.07
CA ASN A 310 0.95 0.83 -18.88
C ASN A 310 1.21 -0.09 -20.08
N ILE A 311 2.36 0.07 -20.73
CA ILE A 311 2.77 -0.77 -21.86
C ILE A 311 2.93 -2.23 -21.41
N MET A 312 3.59 -2.47 -20.28
CA MET A 312 3.75 -3.81 -19.72
C MET A 312 2.39 -4.42 -19.31
N ALA A 313 1.50 -3.64 -18.68
CA ALA A 313 0.16 -4.12 -18.36
C ALA A 313 -0.65 -4.46 -19.61
N LEU A 314 -0.59 -3.62 -20.65
CA LEU A 314 -1.24 -3.87 -21.93
C LEU A 314 -0.67 -5.12 -22.62
N ASP A 315 0.64 -5.32 -22.59
CA ASP A 315 1.30 -6.52 -23.11
C ASP A 315 0.78 -7.79 -22.41
N MET A 316 0.70 -7.78 -21.08
CA MET A 316 0.15 -8.92 -20.32
C MET A 316 -1.28 -9.24 -20.70
N ILE A 317 -2.14 -8.22 -20.81
CA ILE A 317 -3.55 -8.37 -21.16
C ILE A 317 -3.69 -8.89 -22.59
N ALA A 318 -3.00 -8.26 -23.55
CA ALA A 318 -3.05 -8.63 -24.96
C ALA A 318 -2.49 -10.04 -25.20
N THR A 319 -1.40 -10.40 -24.51
CA THR A 319 -0.79 -11.73 -24.60
C THR A 319 -1.69 -12.80 -23.96
N SER A 320 -2.32 -12.52 -22.81
CA SER A 320 -3.29 -13.44 -22.22
C SER A 320 -4.50 -13.67 -23.13
N ALA A 321 -5.03 -12.59 -23.72
CA ALA A 321 -6.15 -12.67 -24.66
C ALA A 321 -5.80 -13.50 -25.90
N ALA A 322 -4.63 -13.28 -26.49
CA ALA A 322 -4.16 -14.04 -27.65
C ALA A 322 -3.93 -15.54 -27.34
N ASN A 323 -3.66 -15.86 -26.09
CA ASN A 323 -3.52 -17.24 -25.59
C ASN A 323 -4.85 -17.80 -25.04
N GLY A 324 -6.00 -17.30 -25.49
CA GLY A 324 -7.31 -17.77 -25.11
C GLY A 324 -7.73 -17.41 -23.69
N TRP A 325 -7.22 -16.30 -23.17
CA TRP A 325 -7.48 -15.83 -21.79
C TRP A 325 -7.06 -16.87 -20.73
N ASN A 326 -5.98 -17.57 -20.99
CA ASN A 326 -5.43 -18.59 -20.10
C ASN A 326 -5.03 -18.05 -18.72
N ARG A 327 -4.89 -16.73 -18.57
CA ARG A 327 -4.69 -15.98 -17.34
C ARG A 327 -5.79 -14.92 -17.22
N PRO A 328 -6.83 -15.14 -16.39
CA PRO A 328 -7.83 -14.10 -16.11
C PRO A 328 -7.18 -12.84 -15.57
N ILE A 329 -7.67 -11.68 -15.99
CA ILE A 329 -7.09 -10.37 -15.66
C ILE A 329 -7.97 -9.64 -14.67
N TYR A 330 -7.34 -9.18 -13.59
CA TYR A 330 -8.00 -8.44 -12.53
C TYR A 330 -7.22 -7.18 -12.15
N TYR A 331 -7.94 -6.20 -11.64
CA TYR A 331 -7.39 -5.04 -10.94
C TYR A 331 -7.92 -5.01 -9.52
N ALA A 332 -7.09 -4.63 -8.55
CA ALA A 332 -7.56 -4.35 -7.20
C ALA A 332 -8.47 -3.12 -7.22
N MET A 333 -9.56 -3.11 -6.44
CA MET A 333 -10.51 -1.99 -6.39
C MET A 333 -9.89 -0.66 -5.97
N THR A 334 -8.74 -0.72 -5.31
CA THR A 334 -7.98 0.43 -4.82
C THR A 334 -7.05 1.04 -5.88
N VAL A 335 -6.90 0.40 -7.04
CA VAL A 335 -6.09 0.92 -8.15
C VAL A 335 -6.75 2.18 -8.73
N PRO A 336 -6.01 3.29 -8.92
CA PRO A 336 -6.58 4.50 -9.50
C PRO A 336 -7.04 4.31 -10.95
N GLU A 337 -8.18 4.90 -11.32
CA GLU A 337 -8.79 4.76 -12.65
C GLU A 337 -7.83 5.08 -13.81
N ARG A 338 -6.90 6.03 -13.60
CA ARG A 338 -5.88 6.36 -14.62
C ARG A 338 -5.00 5.19 -15.06
N VAL A 339 -4.90 4.13 -14.23
CA VAL A 339 -4.11 2.92 -14.53
C VAL A 339 -4.90 1.93 -15.38
N TYR A 340 -6.24 2.05 -15.43
CA TYR A 340 -7.10 1.13 -16.19
C TYR A 340 -7.05 1.35 -17.70
N MET A 341 -6.41 2.41 -18.17
CA MET A 341 -6.18 2.66 -19.61
C MET A 341 -7.49 2.67 -20.45
N GLY A 342 -8.63 3.04 -19.86
CA GLY A 342 -9.93 3.03 -20.55
C GLY A 342 -10.71 1.72 -20.42
N LEU A 343 -10.22 0.74 -19.66
CA LEU A 343 -10.90 -0.55 -19.46
C LEU A 343 -12.09 -0.49 -18.49
N THR A 344 -12.33 0.62 -17.79
CA THR A 344 -13.41 0.77 -16.79
C THR A 344 -14.78 0.23 -17.27
N PRO A 345 -15.23 0.49 -18.51
CA PRO A 345 -16.53 -0.02 -18.97
C PRO A 345 -16.60 -1.54 -19.12
N PHE A 346 -15.45 -2.23 -19.14
CA PHE A 346 -15.27 -3.66 -19.34
C PHE A 346 -14.80 -4.38 -18.07
N MET A 347 -14.91 -3.71 -16.93
CA MET A 347 -14.58 -4.25 -15.63
C MET A 347 -15.86 -4.51 -14.83
N ARG A 348 -15.86 -5.59 -14.06
CA ARG A 348 -16.93 -5.89 -13.10
C ARG A 348 -16.35 -6.41 -11.78
N SER A 349 -16.96 -6.02 -10.68
CA SER A 349 -16.52 -6.42 -9.35
C SER A 349 -16.86 -7.90 -9.08
N THR A 350 -15.92 -8.61 -8.49
CA THR A 350 -16.09 -9.97 -7.97
C THR A 350 -15.95 -10.05 -6.44
N GLY A 351 -16.03 -8.92 -5.77
CA GLY A 351 -15.79 -8.70 -4.35
C GLY A 351 -14.82 -7.55 -4.17
N LEU A 352 -13.53 -7.81 -3.88
CA LEU A 352 -12.51 -6.77 -3.76
C LEU A 352 -11.70 -6.54 -5.04
N ALA A 353 -11.96 -7.28 -6.10
CA ALA A 353 -11.23 -7.18 -7.36
C ALA A 353 -12.18 -6.89 -8.53
N LEU A 354 -11.65 -6.21 -9.55
CA LEU A 354 -12.33 -5.88 -10.79
C LEU A 354 -11.84 -6.81 -11.90
N GLU A 355 -12.70 -7.68 -12.38
CA GLU A 355 -12.44 -8.62 -13.46
C GLU A 355 -12.56 -7.91 -14.81
N VAL A 356 -11.59 -8.05 -15.69
CA VAL A 356 -11.68 -7.56 -17.07
C VAL A 356 -12.41 -8.57 -17.92
N THR A 357 -13.55 -8.18 -18.50
CA THR A 357 -14.40 -9.04 -19.34
C THR A 357 -14.94 -8.28 -20.54
N PRO A 358 -15.28 -8.94 -21.64
CA PRO A 358 -15.91 -8.29 -22.79
C PRO A 358 -17.41 -8.05 -22.60
N LEU A 359 -17.83 -7.75 -21.39
CA LEU A 359 -19.20 -7.42 -21.04
C LEU A 359 -19.31 -5.94 -20.71
N MET A 360 -19.98 -5.20 -21.57
CA MET A 360 -20.23 -3.77 -21.33
C MET A 360 -21.55 -3.59 -20.58
N SER A 361 -21.54 -2.83 -19.48
CA SER A 361 -22.75 -2.48 -18.76
C SER A 361 -23.67 -1.62 -19.63
N ARG A 362 -24.97 -1.95 -19.65
CA ARG A 362 -26.02 -1.14 -20.29
C ARG A 362 -26.59 -0.07 -19.35
N VAL A 363 -26.26 -0.14 -18.07
CA VAL A 363 -26.73 0.81 -17.05
C VAL A 363 -25.68 1.87 -16.82
N LYS A 364 -26.02 3.12 -17.14
CA LYS A 364 -25.13 4.25 -16.97
C LYS A 364 -24.94 4.58 -15.48
N GLY A 365 -23.68 4.75 -15.04
CA GLY A 365 -23.35 5.20 -13.68
C GLY A 365 -23.38 4.09 -12.61
N MET A 366 -23.58 2.85 -12.97
CA MET A 366 -23.53 1.71 -12.06
C MET A 366 -22.26 0.93 -12.31
N ALA A 367 -21.47 0.70 -11.25
CA ALA A 367 -20.34 -0.21 -11.33
C ALA A 367 -20.83 -1.62 -11.61
N PRO A 368 -20.42 -2.28 -12.70
CA PRO A 368 -20.84 -3.63 -12.99
C PRO A 368 -20.36 -4.58 -11.90
N VAL A 369 -21.23 -5.45 -11.42
CA VAL A 369 -20.91 -6.48 -10.43
C VAL A 369 -21.23 -7.84 -11.02
N ASN A 370 -20.34 -8.79 -10.87
CA ASN A 370 -20.63 -10.20 -11.05
C ASN A 370 -21.29 -10.71 -9.76
N THR A 371 -22.60 -10.60 -9.68
CA THR A 371 -23.38 -10.86 -8.47
C THR A 371 -23.18 -12.28 -7.95
N ASP A 372 -23.12 -13.29 -8.82
CA ASP A 372 -22.89 -14.69 -8.44
C ASP A 372 -21.50 -14.91 -7.81
N LYS A 373 -20.44 -14.37 -8.44
CA LYS A 373 -19.07 -14.49 -7.91
C LYS A 373 -18.92 -13.66 -6.63
N ALA A 374 -19.38 -12.41 -6.65
CA ALA A 374 -19.25 -11.50 -5.51
C ALA A 374 -20.02 -12.03 -4.28
N TYR A 375 -21.25 -12.51 -4.46
CA TYR A 375 -22.05 -13.06 -3.38
C TYR A 375 -21.35 -14.26 -2.72
N ARG A 376 -20.93 -15.24 -3.52
CA ARG A 376 -20.18 -16.39 -3.00
C ARG A 376 -18.88 -16.00 -2.32
N ASN A 377 -18.14 -15.04 -2.86
CA ASN A 377 -16.89 -14.59 -2.27
C ASN A 377 -17.14 -13.94 -0.91
N VAL A 378 -18.12 -13.04 -0.81
CA VAL A 378 -18.44 -12.31 0.43
C VAL A 378 -19.03 -13.24 1.50
N THR A 379 -19.92 -14.15 1.13
CA THR A 379 -20.65 -14.98 2.11
C THR A 379 -19.91 -16.27 2.51
N GLU A 380 -19.11 -16.85 1.59
CA GLU A 380 -18.51 -18.17 1.83
C GLU A 380 -16.99 -18.10 2.07
N LYS A 381 -16.27 -17.09 1.49
CA LYS A 381 -14.82 -17.09 1.49
C LYS A 381 -14.19 -15.98 2.30
N PHE A 382 -14.87 -14.83 2.45
CA PHE A 382 -14.30 -13.68 3.12
C PHE A 382 -14.11 -13.92 4.60
N ARG A 383 -13.01 -13.39 5.11
CA ARG A 383 -12.64 -13.35 6.52
C ARG A 383 -12.68 -11.91 7.02
N TRP A 384 -12.97 -11.74 8.28
CA TRP A 384 -13.27 -10.41 8.83
C TRP A 384 -12.22 -9.91 9.83
N GLY A 385 -11.06 -10.59 9.93
CA GLY A 385 -9.93 -10.15 10.77
C GLY A 385 -10.24 -10.04 12.25
N GLY A 386 -11.20 -10.80 12.74
CA GLY A 386 -11.71 -10.71 14.13
C GLY A 386 -12.80 -9.66 14.33
N LEU A 387 -13.12 -8.85 13.32
CA LEU A 387 -14.15 -7.80 13.41
C LEU A 387 -15.57 -8.38 13.60
N ASP A 388 -15.80 -9.58 13.15
CA ASP A 388 -17.04 -10.36 13.35
C ASP A 388 -17.30 -10.73 14.80
N LYS A 389 -16.26 -10.70 15.65
CA LYS A 389 -16.33 -11.01 17.09
C LYS A 389 -16.47 -9.77 17.98
N VAL A 390 -16.43 -8.58 17.40
CA VAL A 390 -16.52 -7.31 18.14
C VAL A 390 -17.95 -7.08 18.60
N THR A 391 -18.15 -7.05 19.90
CA THR A 391 -19.47 -6.84 20.54
C THR A 391 -19.62 -5.45 21.17
N ALA A 392 -18.52 -4.71 21.34
CA ALA A 392 -18.54 -3.39 21.94
C ALA A 392 -17.53 -2.44 21.27
N PRO A 393 -17.81 -1.13 21.20
CA PRO A 393 -16.86 -0.13 20.73
C PRO A 393 -15.55 -0.16 21.52
N GLY A 394 -14.40 -0.04 20.83
CA GLY A 394 -13.07 0.00 21.45
C GLY A 394 -12.48 -1.37 21.82
N GLN A 395 -13.18 -2.45 21.54
CA GLN A 395 -12.69 -3.81 21.82
C GLN A 395 -11.50 -4.20 20.92
N ILE A 396 -11.41 -3.66 19.72
CA ILE A 396 -10.25 -3.79 18.82
C ILE A 396 -9.84 -2.39 18.38
N TYR A 397 -8.57 -2.05 18.59
CA TYR A 397 -8.01 -0.83 18.03
C TYR A 397 -7.78 -0.99 16.53
N LEU A 398 -8.33 -0.09 15.74
CA LEU A 398 -8.14 -0.01 14.29
C LEU A 398 -7.42 1.29 13.95
N ASP A 399 -6.18 1.19 13.50
CA ASP A 399 -5.48 2.35 12.93
C ASP A 399 -6.14 2.81 11.60
N GLU A 400 -5.71 3.95 11.10
CA GLU A 400 -6.31 4.57 9.92
C GLU A 400 -6.21 3.66 8.67
N THR A 401 -5.10 2.95 8.49
CA THR A 401 -4.91 2.05 7.34
C THR A 401 -5.90 0.89 7.38
N VAL A 402 -6.06 0.27 8.54
CA VAL A 402 -7.03 -0.83 8.73
C VAL A 402 -8.47 -0.32 8.57
N ARG A 403 -8.79 0.87 9.07
CA ARG A 403 -10.12 1.49 8.85
C ARG A 403 -10.42 1.70 7.37
N ARG A 404 -9.42 2.08 6.57
CA ARG A 404 -9.56 2.19 5.09
C ARG A 404 -9.81 0.83 4.45
N MET A 405 -9.11 -0.22 4.86
CA MET A 405 -9.37 -1.60 4.41
C MET A 405 -10.80 -2.03 4.71
N VAL A 406 -11.30 -1.77 5.91
CA VAL A 406 -12.70 -2.05 6.29
C VAL A 406 -13.67 -1.24 5.43
N THR A 407 -13.37 0.01 5.14
CA THR A 407 -14.20 0.84 4.25
C THR A 407 -14.27 0.26 2.84
N THR A 408 -13.16 -0.26 2.30
CA THR A 408 -13.15 -0.94 1.00
C THR A 408 -14.07 -2.16 0.98
N HIS A 409 -14.06 -2.99 2.03
CA HIS A 409 -15.00 -4.11 2.16
C HIS A 409 -16.46 -3.64 2.18
N ARG A 410 -16.75 -2.59 2.98
CA ARG A 410 -18.11 -2.03 3.06
C ARG A 410 -18.60 -1.50 1.72
N SER A 411 -17.75 -0.84 0.95
CA SER A 411 -18.08 -0.37 -0.39
C SER A 411 -18.40 -1.53 -1.32
N ALA A 412 -17.57 -2.59 -1.32
CA ALA A 412 -17.80 -3.77 -2.14
C ALA A 412 -19.13 -4.48 -1.79
N MET A 413 -19.47 -4.57 -0.49
CA MET A 413 -20.74 -5.14 -0.03
C MET A 413 -21.94 -4.27 -0.44
N LEU A 414 -21.81 -2.95 -0.37
CA LEU A 414 -22.86 -2.02 -0.80
C LEU A 414 -23.12 -2.12 -2.30
N ASP A 415 -22.04 -2.19 -3.10
CA ASP A 415 -22.14 -2.36 -4.55
C ASP A 415 -22.83 -3.68 -4.89
N LEU A 416 -22.48 -4.78 -4.20
CA LEU A 416 -23.13 -6.07 -4.35
C LEU A 416 -24.62 -6.01 -3.98
N ALA A 417 -24.96 -5.45 -2.81
CA ALA A 417 -26.35 -5.32 -2.38
C ALA A 417 -27.20 -4.50 -3.37
N THR A 418 -26.62 -3.41 -3.88
CA THR A 418 -27.26 -2.57 -4.90
C THR A 418 -27.48 -3.34 -6.20
N ALA A 419 -26.50 -4.12 -6.65
CA ALA A 419 -26.60 -4.93 -7.86
C ALA A 419 -27.68 -6.02 -7.71
N LEU A 420 -27.70 -6.75 -6.60
CA LEU A 420 -28.71 -7.75 -6.30
C LEU A 420 -30.13 -7.16 -6.24
N ALA A 421 -30.29 -5.97 -5.64
CA ALA A 421 -31.57 -5.27 -5.62
C ALA A 421 -32.05 -4.92 -7.04
N ASN A 422 -31.13 -4.46 -7.89
CA ASN A 422 -31.44 -4.15 -9.30
C ASN A 422 -31.76 -5.39 -10.15
N GLU A 423 -31.21 -6.55 -9.78
CA GLU A 423 -31.54 -7.83 -10.42
C GLU A 423 -32.85 -8.42 -9.90
N GLY A 424 -33.51 -7.78 -8.94
CA GLY A 424 -34.74 -8.30 -8.31
C GLY A 424 -34.53 -9.37 -7.25
N GLN A 425 -33.28 -9.58 -6.81
CA GLN A 425 -32.91 -10.57 -5.78
C GLN A 425 -32.80 -9.90 -4.39
N LEU A 426 -33.79 -9.08 -4.03
CA LEU A 426 -33.77 -8.27 -2.81
C LEU A 426 -33.65 -9.11 -1.53
N ALA A 427 -34.23 -10.32 -1.52
CA ALA A 427 -34.17 -11.22 -0.36
C ALA A 427 -32.73 -11.64 -0.03
N ASP A 428 -31.90 -11.85 -1.07
CA ASP A 428 -30.52 -12.26 -0.92
C ASP A 428 -29.59 -11.08 -0.56
N SER A 429 -30.04 -9.85 -0.75
CA SER A 429 -29.27 -8.63 -0.46
C SER A 429 -29.29 -8.23 1.03
N ILE A 430 -30.19 -8.85 1.82
CA ILE A 430 -30.41 -8.49 3.24
C ILE A 430 -29.75 -9.51 4.17
N ALA A 431 -29.47 -10.72 3.67
CA ALA A 431 -28.81 -11.81 4.41
C ALA A 431 -27.31 -11.54 4.59
#